data_114734acf797798efea8c152465066e0
#
_entry.id   114734acf797798efea8c152465066e0
#
_cell.length_a   1.000
_cell.length_b   1.000
_cell.length_c   1.000
_cell.angle_alpha   90.00
_cell.angle_beta   90.00
_cell.angle_gamma   90.00
#
_symmetry.space_group_name_H-M   'P 1'
#
loop_
_entity.id
_entity.type
_entity.pdbx_description
1 polymer ?
#
loop_
_entity_poly.entity_id
_entity_poly.type
_entity_poly.pdbx_seq_one_letter_code
_entity_poly.pdbx_strand_id
1 'polypeptide(L)'
;IAVKKRKKIGKRTARENIKSLIGNNEFFEYGDLVYAAQRSRRSLDDLIKNTPADGLITGLSYVNSDLFAKEQTKTAIMHYDYMVLAGTQGINNHKKLDRMIDVIRGLKVPLIFFCEGGGGRPGDVDAGDQNIAGLNIPSFHDFARLSGEVPLVGIGSGRLFAGNAALLGCCDVIIGTRDLNLGMGGPAMIEGGGLGVYKPEEVGPTSVQYPNGVIDILVDNEDDAIVIAKKYLSYFQGNLGSWEAPEVENLRYVIPENRLEVYDIREVIDNIADIGSVLEIKAGFAKGMFTGFIRVKGRPLGLIANNPLFLAGAIDSDGADKASRFIKLCENYNIPILSLCYTPGMMVGPEIEETGLVRHCCRLFLAGANVTVPMMTIVLRKAYGLGAQAMAGGSFMAPQFVVGWPTAEIG
;
A
#
# COMPACT_ATOMS: atom_id res chain seq x y z
N ILE A 1 3.24 -31.03 11.80
CA ILE A 1 4.26 -30.45 12.68
C ILE A 1 4.42 -28.96 12.37
N ALA A 2 4.60 -28.55 11.12
CA ALA A 2 4.80 -27.14 10.71
C ALA A 2 3.64 -26.23 11.17
N VAL A 3 2.39 -26.62 10.90
CA VAL A 3 1.19 -25.88 11.34
C VAL A 3 1.16 -25.68 12.85
N LYS A 4 1.47 -26.73 13.63
CA LYS A 4 1.50 -26.62 15.11
C LYS A 4 2.59 -25.63 15.57
N LYS A 5 3.76 -25.64 14.95
CA LYS A 5 4.84 -24.68 15.24
C LYS A 5 4.41 -23.23 14.93
N ARG A 6 3.76 -23.01 13.78
CA ARG A 6 3.28 -21.69 13.36
C ARG A 6 2.20 -21.14 14.31
N LYS A 7 1.22 -21.97 14.68
CA LYS A 7 0.19 -21.58 15.66
C LYS A 7 0.76 -21.30 17.06
N LYS A 8 1.81 -22.00 17.47
CA LYS A 8 2.46 -21.74 18.77
C LYS A 8 3.06 -20.32 18.88
N ILE A 9 3.45 -19.73 17.76
CA ILE A 9 3.96 -18.34 17.69
C ILE A 9 2.87 -17.32 17.31
N GLY A 10 1.59 -17.69 17.39
CA GLY A 10 0.46 -16.82 17.10
C GLY A 10 0.23 -16.51 15.62
N LYS A 11 0.89 -17.23 14.69
CA LYS A 11 0.77 -16.99 13.25
C LYS A 11 -0.25 -17.87 12.57
N ARG A 12 -0.93 -17.33 11.59
CA ARG A 12 -1.88 -18.03 10.72
C ARG A 12 -1.15 -18.74 9.58
N THR A 13 -1.77 -19.78 9.03
CA THR A 13 -1.31 -20.39 7.79
C THR A 13 -1.75 -19.58 6.58
N ALA A 14 -1.05 -19.71 5.45
CA ALA A 14 -1.42 -19.08 4.19
C ALA A 14 -2.86 -19.40 3.79
N ARG A 15 -3.29 -20.65 3.95
CA ARG A 15 -4.66 -21.07 3.60
C ARG A 15 -5.73 -20.52 4.55
N GLU A 16 -5.42 -20.32 5.82
CA GLU A 16 -6.32 -19.64 6.76
C GLU A 16 -6.51 -18.16 6.39
N ASN A 17 -5.43 -17.47 5.98
CA ASN A 17 -5.52 -16.09 5.52
C ASN A 17 -6.36 -15.96 4.24
N ILE A 18 -6.11 -16.82 3.24
CA ILE A 18 -6.91 -16.85 2.02
C ILE A 18 -8.38 -17.12 2.35
N LYS A 19 -8.67 -18.10 3.21
CA LYS A 19 -10.05 -18.43 3.60
C LYS A 19 -10.75 -17.24 4.29
N SER A 20 -10.08 -16.53 5.18
CA SER A 20 -10.64 -15.32 5.82
C SER A 20 -10.88 -14.19 4.81
N LEU A 21 -9.98 -14.02 3.84
CA LEU A 21 -10.10 -13.00 2.82
C LEU A 21 -11.33 -13.22 1.92
N ILE A 22 -11.50 -14.45 1.43
CA ILE A 22 -12.53 -14.78 0.44
C ILE A 22 -13.88 -15.17 1.07
N GLY A 23 -13.91 -15.51 2.37
CA GLY A 23 -15.10 -15.96 3.06
C GLY A 23 -15.68 -17.25 2.48
N ASN A 24 -16.92 -17.20 1.98
CA ASN A 24 -17.61 -18.34 1.38
C ASN A 24 -17.40 -18.46 -0.15
N ASN A 25 -16.65 -17.54 -0.75
CA ASN A 25 -16.35 -17.61 -2.17
C ASN A 25 -15.40 -18.78 -2.47
N GLU A 26 -15.47 -19.30 -3.70
CA GLU A 26 -14.58 -20.33 -4.20
C GLU A 26 -13.20 -19.75 -4.52
N PHE A 27 -12.15 -20.56 -4.30
CA PHE A 27 -10.78 -20.20 -4.68
C PHE A 27 -10.33 -21.09 -5.83
N PHE A 28 -10.13 -20.48 -6.99
CA PHE A 28 -9.60 -21.16 -8.17
C PHE A 28 -8.08 -21.11 -8.13
N GLU A 29 -7.46 -22.14 -7.54
CA GLU A 29 -6.02 -22.22 -7.35
C GLU A 29 -5.30 -22.60 -8.65
N TYR A 30 -4.20 -21.90 -8.95
CA TYR A 30 -3.30 -22.19 -10.06
C TYR A 30 -2.00 -22.82 -9.53
N GLY A 31 -1.59 -23.95 -10.13
CA GLY A 31 -0.31 -24.59 -9.83
C GLY A 31 -0.22 -25.16 -8.41
N ASP A 32 -1.30 -25.71 -7.89
CA ASP A 32 -1.37 -26.40 -6.60
C ASP A 32 -0.49 -27.67 -6.54
N LEU A 33 -0.27 -28.32 -7.69
CA LEU A 33 0.56 -29.53 -7.83
C LEU A 33 2.06 -29.23 -8.03
N VAL A 34 2.46 -27.97 -8.08
CA VAL A 34 3.86 -27.57 -8.23
C VAL A 34 4.63 -27.86 -6.94
N TYR A 35 5.86 -28.34 -7.07
CA TYR A 35 6.81 -28.57 -5.98
C TYR A 35 8.17 -27.99 -6.32
N ALA A 36 9.08 -27.91 -5.32
CA ALA A 36 10.40 -27.32 -5.48
C ALA A 36 11.26 -28.06 -6.49
N ALA A 37 12.08 -27.33 -7.25
CA ALA A 37 12.99 -27.84 -8.28
C ALA A 37 14.23 -28.54 -7.66
N GLN A 38 14.01 -29.62 -6.89
CA GLN A 38 15.03 -30.35 -6.11
C GLN A 38 14.99 -31.86 -6.33
N ARG A 39 14.51 -32.33 -7.49
CA ARG A 39 14.40 -33.77 -7.83
C ARG A 39 15.72 -34.51 -7.82
N SER A 40 16.81 -33.86 -8.16
CA SER A 40 18.15 -34.44 -8.12
C SER A 40 18.68 -34.67 -6.70
N ARG A 41 18.03 -34.07 -5.67
CA ARG A 41 18.44 -34.16 -4.26
C ARG A 41 17.42 -34.85 -3.36
N ARG A 42 16.15 -34.90 -3.78
CA ARG A 42 15.02 -35.34 -2.97
C ARG A 42 14.07 -36.22 -3.77
N SER A 43 13.44 -37.20 -3.11
CA SER A 43 12.43 -38.02 -3.76
C SER A 43 11.17 -37.21 -4.09
N LEU A 44 10.41 -37.65 -5.08
CA LEU A 44 9.15 -37.03 -5.47
C LEU A 44 8.17 -36.94 -4.30
N ASP A 45 8.01 -38.06 -3.56
CA ASP A 45 7.09 -38.14 -2.41
C ASP A 45 7.47 -37.14 -1.32
N ASP A 46 8.77 -36.97 -1.08
CA ASP A 46 9.25 -35.96 -0.14
C ASP A 46 8.97 -34.53 -0.61
N LEU A 47 9.16 -34.24 -1.90
CA LEU A 47 8.87 -32.91 -2.47
C LEU A 47 7.38 -32.58 -2.43
N ILE A 48 6.53 -33.50 -2.86
CA ILE A 48 5.06 -33.33 -2.80
C ILE A 48 4.60 -33.06 -1.36
N LYS A 49 5.14 -33.80 -0.39
CA LYS A 49 4.74 -33.68 1.02
C LYS A 49 5.24 -32.40 1.68
N ASN A 50 6.47 -31.99 1.39
CA ASN A 50 7.17 -30.94 2.14
C ASN A 50 7.37 -29.63 1.38
N THR A 51 7.04 -29.59 0.08
CA THR A 51 7.11 -28.37 -0.75
C THR A 51 5.82 -28.14 -1.56
N PRO A 52 4.62 -28.25 -0.95
CA PRO A 52 3.37 -28.09 -1.66
C PRO A 52 3.29 -26.68 -2.27
N ALA A 53 2.75 -26.62 -3.49
CA ALA A 53 2.61 -25.40 -4.29
C ALA A 53 3.92 -24.60 -4.46
N ASP A 54 5.07 -25.23 -4.22
CA ASP A 54 6.41 -24.62 -4.13
C ASP A 54 6.47 -23.37 -3.24
N GLY A 55 5.66 -23.34 -2.17
CA GLY A 55 5.64 -22.23 -1.19
C GLY A 55 4.99 -20.95 -1.66
N LEU A 56 4.31 -20.95 -2.81
CA LEU A 56 3.54 -19.81 -3.31
C LEU A 56 2.14 -20.27 -3.72
N ILE A 57 1.12 -19.88 -3.00
CA ILE A 57 -0.28 -20.14 -3.34
C ILE A 57 -0.77 -19.00 -4.24
N THR A 58 -1.30 -19.32 -5.40
CA THR A 58 -1.80 -18.35 -6.39
C THR A 58 -3.17 -18.76 -6.89
N GLY A 59 -4.05 -17.81 -7.12
CA GLY A 59 -5.36 -18.11 -7.67
C GLY A 59 -6.26 -16.89 -7.83
N LEU A 60 -7.49 -17.16 -8.21
CA LEU A 60 -8.55 -16.18 -8.38
C LEU A 60 -9.69 -16.46 -7.41
N SER A 61 -10.32 -15.42 -6.90
CA SER A 61 -11.55 -15.48 -6.12
C SER A 61 -12.33 -14.17 -6.26
N TYR A 62 -13.32 -14.00 -5.39
CA TYR A 62 -14.13 -12.78 -5.29
C TYR A 62 -13.94 -12.19 -3.89
N VAL A 63 -13.64 -10.88 -3.82
CA VAL A 63 -13.45 -10.15 -2.57
C VAL A 63 -14.45 -9.00 -2.53
N ASN A 64 -15.17 -8.82 -1.42
CA ASN A 64 -16.26 -7.86 -1.24
C ASN A 64 -17.51 -8.15 -2.10
N SER A 65 -17.79 -9.42 -2.38
CA SER A 65 -18.98 -9.84 -3.17
C SER A 65 -20.33 -9.58 -2.48
N ASP A 66 -20.29 -9.20 -1.21
CA ASP A 66 -21.41 -8.73 -0.42
C ASP A 66 -21.72 -7.24 -0.61
N LEU A 67 -20.77 -6.48 -1.14
CA LEU A 67 -20.86 -5.01 -1.31
C LEU A 67 -21.02 -4.59 -2.78
N PHE A 68 -20.49 -5.37 -3.72
CA PHE A 68 -20.40 -4.99 -5.13
C PHE A 68 -20.84 -6.13 -6.05
N ALA A 69 -21.14 -5.79 -7.31
CA ALA A 69 -21.48 -6.77 -8.34
C ALA A 69 -20.29 -7.74 -8.58
N LYS A 70 -20.61 -8.99 -8.93
CA LYS A 70 -19.63 -10.08 -9.06
C LYS A 70 -18.47 -9.73 -10.00
N GLU A 71 -18.75 -9.02 -11.08
CA GLU A 71 -17.79 -8.61 -12.10
C GLU A 71 -16.72 -7.66 -11.52
N GLN A 72 -17.10 -6.84 -10.55
CA GLN A 72 -16.22 -5.86 -9.88
C GLN A 72 -15.39 -6.48 -8.75
N THR A 73 -15.73 -7.69 -8.31
CA THR A 73 -15.14 -8.32 -7.11
C THR A 73 -14.12 -9.42 -7.42
N LYS A 74 -13.93 -9.78 -8.71
CA LYS A 74 -12.91 -10.73 -9.12
C LYS A 74 -11.52 -10.19 -8.76
N THR A 75 -10.76 -10.98 -8.01
CA THR A 75 -9.48 -10.57 -7.41
C THR A 75 -8.48 -11.71 -7.53
N ALA A 76 -7.26 -11.37 -7.94
CA ALA A 76 -6.13 -12.28 -7.86
C ALA A 76 -5.58 -12.29 -6.43
N ILE A 77 -5.19 -13.46 -5.97
CA ILE A 77 -4.63 -13.67 -4.64
C ILE A 77 -3.33 -14.44 -4.78
N MET A 78 -2.27 -13.92 -4.18
CA MET A 78 -1.00 -14.61 -4.03
C MET A 78 -0.60 -14.61 -2.57
N HIS A 79 -0.03 -15.71 -2.09
CA HIS A 79 0.41 -15.86 -0.71
C HIS A 79 1.66 -16.72 -0.62
N TYR A 80 2.77 -16.15 -0.15
CA TYR A 80 3.94 -16.94 0.22
C TYR A 80 3.66 -17.75 1.49
N ASP A 81 3.91 -19.05 1.44
CA ASP A 81 3.78 -19.94 2.60
C ASP A 81 5.15 -20.11 3.28
N TYR A 82 5.35 -19.39 4.39
CA TYR A 82 6.57 -19.48 5.19
C TYR A 82 6.89 -20.90 5.70
N MET A 83 5.88 -21.76 5.82
CA MET A 83 6.08 -23.15 6.22
C MET A 83 6.81 -23.98 5.18
N VAL A 84 6.83 -23.53 3.93
CA VAL A 84 7.53 -24.16 2.81
C VAL A 84 8.84 -23.45 2.57
N LEU A 85 9.94 -24.06 2.98
CA LEU A 85 11.30 -23.57 2.77
C LEU A 85 11.46 -22.08 3.16
N ALA A 86 10.84 -21.69 4.28
CA ALA A 86 10.84 -20.31 4.82
C ALA A 86 10.36 -19.24 3.84
N GLY A 87 9.43 -19.56 2.94
CA GLY A 87 8.89 -18.63 1.96
C GLY A 87 9.90 -18.14 0.91
N THR A 88 11.01 -18.87 0.73
CA THR A 88 12.04 -18.50 -0.25
C THR A 88 11.60 -18.75 -1.68
N GLN A 89 12.10 -17.94 -2.60
CA GLN A 89 11.79 -17.99 -4.03
C GLN A 89 12.64 -19.05 -4.73
N GLY A 90 12.00 -20.01 -5.37
CA GLY A 90 12.61 -21.05 -6.19
C GLY A 90 12.22 -20.91 -7.66
N ILE A 91 12.79 -21.74 -8.53
CA ILE A 91 12.57 -21.66 -9.99
C ILE A 91 11.13 -21.95 -10.37
N ASN A 92 10.54 -23.02 -9.83
CA ASN A 92 9.14 -23.33 -10.11
C ASN A 92 8.19 -22.31 -9.44
N ASN A 93 8.59 -21.74 -8.30
CA ASN A 93 7.92 -20.62 -7.65
C ASN A 93 7.88 -19.38 -8.57
N HIS A 94 9.02 -19.00 -9.20
CA HIS A 94 9.06 -17.91 -10.17
C HIS A 94 8.17 -18.18 -11.39
N LYS A 95 8.23 -19.34 -12.00
CA LYS A 95 7.35 -19.72 -13.13
C LYS A 95 5.86 -19.57 -12.77
N LYS A 96 5.51 -19.90 -11.55
CA LYS A 96 4.16 -19.78 -11.02
C LYS A 96 3.75 -18.33 -10.82
N LEU A 97 4.66 -17.50 -10.27
CA LEU A 97 4.50 -16.07 -10.13
C LEU A 97 4.31 -15.40 -11.50
N ASP A 98 5.19 -15.70 -12.46
CA ASP A 98 5.15 -15.15 -13.83
C ASP A 98 3.82 -15.51 -14.51
N ARG A 99 3.38 -16.76 -14.39
CA ARG A 99 2.08 -17.18 -14.93
C ARG A 99 0.92 -16.42 -14.30
N MET A 100 0.98 -16.14 -13.00
CA MET A 100 -0.08 -15.40 -12.31
C MET A 100 -0.08 -13.93 -12.71
N ILE A 101 1.09 -13.32 -12.95
CA ILE A 101 1.21 -11.96 -13.48
C ILE A 101 0.53 -11.87 -14.86
N ASP A 102 0.75 -12.84 -15.75
CA ASP A 102 0.07 -12.89 -17.05
C ASP A 102 -1.46 -12.97 -16.92
N VAL A 103 -1.95 -13.78 -15.97
CA VAL A 103 -3.40 -13.89 -15.68
C VAL A 103 -3.96 -12.56 -15.17
N ILE A 104 -3.28 -11.91 -14.24
CA ILE A 104 -3.67 -10.60 -13.67
C ILE A 104 -3.78 -9.57 -14.79
N ARG A 105 -2.75 -9.45 -15.61
CA ARG A 105 -2.70 -8.50 -16.73
C ARG A 105 -3.77 -8.79 -17.78
N GLY A 106 -3.93 -10.05 -18.17
CA GLY A 106 -4.91 -10.48 -19.17
C GLY A 106 -6.36 -10.25 -18.73
N LEU A 107 -6.66 -10.42 -17.46
CA LEU A 107 -7.99 -10.23 -16.90
C LEU A 107 -8.22 -8.81 -16.35
N LYS A 108 -7.16 -8.01 -16.17
CA LYS A 108 -7.19 -6.68 -15.53
C LYS A 108 -7.87 -6.70 -14.17
N VAL A 109 -7.49 -7.66 -13.34
CA VAL A 109 -8.02 -7.84 -11.98
C VAL A 109 -7.05 -7.34 -10.94
N PRO A 110 -7.50 -6.74 -9.82
CA PRO A 110 -6.63 -6.34 -8.73
C PRO A 110 -5.95 -7.55 -8.09
N LEU A 111 -4.84 -7.27 -7.38
CA LEU A 111 -4.07 -8.28 -6.64
C LEU A 111 -4.09 -7.97 -5.15
N ILE A 112 -4.34 -9.00 -4.33
CA ILE A 112 -3.99 -9.02 -2.90
C ILE A 112 -2.85 -10.01 -2.72
N PHE A 113 -1.72 -9.50 -2.23
CA PHE A 113 -0.47 -10.24 -2.15
C PHE A 113 0.06 -10.31 -0.72
N PHE A 114 0.01 -11.50 -0.13
CA PHE A 114 0.57 -11.77 1.19
C PHE A 114 2.03 -12.18 1.05
N CYS A 115 2.91 -11.41 1.67
CA CYS A 115 4.34 -11.59 1.61
C CYS A 115 4.91 -11.94 2.98
N GLU A 116 5.68 -13.01 3.04
CA GLU A 116 6.50 -13.45 4.16
C GLU A 116 7.68 -14.26 3.63
N GLY A 117 8.80 -14.26 4.31
CA GLY A 117 9.97 -15.03 3.91
C GLY A 117 11.05 -14.22 3.22
N GLY A 118 12.04 -14.85 2.70
CA GLY A 118 13.22 -14.14 2.22
C GLY A 118 13.90 -14.72 1.00
N GLY A 119 13.92 -13.94 -0.06
CA GLY A 119 14.86 -14.04 -1.17
C GLY A 119 14.96 -15.35 -1.91
N GLY A 120 15.99 -15.43 -2.74
CA GLY A 120 16.26 -16.60 -3.59
C GLY A 120 16.61 -17.87 -2.81
N ARG A 121 16.23 -19.01 -3.35
CA ARG A 121 16.46 -20.34 -2.78
C ARG A 121 17.67 -21.01 -3.46
N PRO A 122 18.82 -21.10 -2.79
CA PRO A 122 20.02 -21.70 -3.41
C PRO A 122 19.94 -23.20 -3.58
N GLY A 123 18.94 -23.88 -3.02
CA GLY A 123 18.79 -25.33 -3.05
C GLY A 123 18.06 -25.90 -4.27
N ASP A 124 17.56 -25.08 -5.18
CA ASP A 124 16.86 -25.51 -6.40
C ASP A 124 17.87 -25.85 -7.51
N VAL A 125 18.43 -27.04 -7.43
CA VAL A 125 19.53 -27.49 -8.29
C VAL A 125 19.08 -28.09 -9.63
N ASP A 126 17.77 -28.30 -9.85
CA ASP A 126 17.24 -28.80 -11.12
C ASP A 126 17.10 -27.69 -12.18
N ALA A 127 17.57 -26.49 -11.86
CA ALA A 127 17.46 -25.32 -12.71
C ALA A 127 18.31 -25.35 -13.98
N GLY A 128 19.38 -26.13 -13.98
CA GLY A 128 20.39 -26.15 -15.04
C GLY A 128 21.23 -24.86 -15.11
N ASP A 129 22.27 -24.88 -15.90
CA ASP A 129 23.25 -23.78 -16.05
C ASP A 129 22.70 -22.56 -16.83
N GLN A 130 21.47 -22.65 -17.35
CA GLN A 130 20.88 -21.63 -18.20
C GLN A 130 20.30 -20.42 -17.46
N ASN A 131 20.20 -20.48 -16.13
CA ASN A 131 19.49 -19.46 -15.35
C ASN A 131 20.37 -18.30 -14.85
N ILE A 132 21.61 -18.19 -15.29
CA ILE A 132 22.54 -17.11 -14.93
C ILE A 132 22.40 -16.74 -13.44
N ALA A 133 22.55 -17.74 -12.55
CA ALA A 133 22.33 -17.61 -11.10
C ALA A 133 20.92 -17.04 -10.71
N GLY A 134 19.91 -17.26 -11.52
CA GLY A 134 18.55 -16.74 -11.30
C GLY A 134 18.36 -15.29 -11.75
N LEU A 135 19.30 -14.69 -12.45
CA LEU A 135 19.17 -13.29 -12.90
C LEU A 135 18.37 -13.13 -14.21
N ASN A 136 18.13 -14.21 -14.95
CA ASN A 136 17.35 -14.19 -16.19
C ASN A 136 15.88 -14.55 -16.00
N ILE A 137 15.28 -14.14 -14.89
CA ILE A 137 13.87 -14.33 -14.59
C ILE A 137 13.09 -13.02 -14.83
N PRO A 138 11.88 -13.06 -15.44
CA PRO A 138 11.08 -11.86 -15.71
C PRO A 138 10.33 -11.34 -14.50
N SER A 139 10.20 -12.12 -13.44
CA SER A 139 9.28 -11.91 -12.32
C SER A 139 9.26 -10.49 -11.76
N PHE A 140 10.43 -9.91 -11.47
CA PHE A 140 10.50 -8.57 -10.87
C PHE A 140 10.13 -7.47 -11.87
N HIS A 141 10.59 -7.60 -13.12
CA HIS A 141 10.24 -6.67 -14.18
C HIS A 141 8.75 -6.69 -14.47
N ASP A 142 8.17 -7.88 -14.66
CA ASP A 142 6.78 -8.02 -15.05
C ASP A 142 5.82 -7.70 -13.90
N PHE A 143 6.21 -8.01 -12.65
CA PHE A 143 5.45 -7.57 -11.48
C PHE A 143 5.42 -6.05 -11.34
N ALA A 144 6.58 -5.39 -11.48
CA ALA A 144 6.68 -3.93 -11.40
C ALA A 144 5.83 -3.24 -12.49
N ARG A 145 5.68 -3.85 -13.68
CA ARG A 145 4.82 -3.33 -14.76
C ARG A 145 3.33 -3.40 -14.47
N LEU A 146 2.89 -4.15 -13.45
CA LEU A 146 1.49 -4.13 -13.01
C LEU A 146 1.12 -2.80 -12.33
N SER A 147 2.11 -2.04 -11.85
CA SER A 147 1.89 -0.74 -11.21
C SER A 147 1.15 0.23 -12.15
N GLY A 148 0.00 0.72 -11.71
CA GLY A 148 -0.87 1.58 -12.50
C GLY A 148 -1.75 0.84 -13.54
N GLU A 149 -1.53 -0.47 -13.78
CA GLU A 149 -2.43 -1.27 -14.62
C GLU A 149 -3.60 -1.86 -13.80
N VAL A 150 -3.32 -2.30 -12.59
CA VAL A 150 -4.30 -2.87 -11.65
C VAL A 150 -3.94 -2.52 -10.21
N PRO A 151 -4.92 -2.38 -9.28
CA PRO A 151 -4.62 -2.14 -7.87
C PRO A 151 -3.81 -3.29 -7.25
N LEU A 152 -2.69 -2.94 -6.59
CA LEU A 152 -1.78 -3.88 -5.96
C LEU A 152 -1.77 -3.67 -4.44
N VAL A 153 -2.37 -4.60 -3.70
CA VAL A 153 -2.45 -4.56 -2.24
C VAL A 153 -1.45 -5.55 -1.65
N GLY A 154 -0.40 -5.04 -1.02
CA GLY A 154 0.60 -5.85 -0.34
C GLY A 154 0.34 -5.98 1.15
N ILE A 155 0.37 -7.20 1.68
CA ILE A 155 0.30 -7.50 3.10
C ILE A 155 1.61 -8.15 3.52
N GLY A 156 2.36 -7.48 4.40
CA GLY A 156 3.61 -7.99 4.95
C GLY A 156 3.45 -8.46 6.39
N SER A 157 3.98 -9.64 6.71
CA SER A 157 3.99 -10.14 8.09
C SER A 157 5.27 -10.93 8.38
N GLY A 158 5.72 -10.94 9.65
CA GLY A 158 6.90 -11.68 10.08
C GLY A 158 8.19 -11.21 9.40
N ARG A 159 9.07 -12.15 9.09
CA ARG A 159 10.39 -11.85 8.47
C ARG A 159 10.26 -11.79 6.96
N LEU A 160 10.58 -10.65 6.37
CA LEU A 160 10.39 -10.38 4.95
C LEU A 160 11.59 -9.64 4.36
N PHE A 161 12.37 -10.34 3.54
CA PHE A 161 13.64 -9.82 3.02
C PHE A 161 13.84 -10.11 1.53
N ALA A 162 14.77 -9.38 0.93
CA ALA A 162 15.29 -9.56 -0.43
C ALA A 162 14.17 -9.58 -1.50
N GLY A 163 14.11 -10.60 -2.36
CA GLY A 163 13.16 -10.67 -3.47
C GLY A 163 11.70 -10.51 -3.05
N ASN A 164 11.29 -11.10 -1.92
CA ASN A 164 9.93 -10.96 -1.41
C ASN A 164 9.65 -9.51 -0.98
N ALA A 165 10.64 -8.84 -0.36
CA ALA A 165 10.53 -7.43 0.01
C ALA A 165 10.49 -6.52 -1.23
N ALA A 166 11.24 -6.84 -2.29
CA ALA A 166 11.22 -6.09 -3.53
C ALA A 166 9.84 -6.15 -4.21
N LEU A 167 9.21 -7.33 -4.25
CA LEU A 167 7.86 -7.48 -4.80
C LEU A 167 6.84 -6.71 -3.95
N LEU A 168 6.90 -6.82 -2.61
CA LEU A 168 6.03 -6.05 -1.72
C LEU A 168 6.20 -4.54 -1.92
N GLY A 169 7.45 -4.08 -2.08
CA GLY A 169 7.78 -2.67 -2.31
C GLY A 169 7.22 -2.10 -3.62
N CYS A 170 6.87 -2.95 -4.59
CA CYS A 170 6.21 -2.55 -5.82
C CYS A 170 4.69 -2.44 -5.71
N CYS A 171 4.08 -2.81 -4.58
CA CYS A 171 2.65 -2.66 -4.37
C CYS A 171 2.26 -1.19 -4.14
N ASP A 172 1.01 -0.85 -4.46
CA ASP A 172 0.45 0.50 -4.29
C ASP A 172 0.32 0.87 -2.81
N VAL A 173 -0.03 -0.12 -1.99
CA VAL A 173 -0.14 -0.01 -0.53
C VAL A 173 0.53 -1.18 0.15
N ILE A 174 1.28 -0.91 1.22
CA ILE A 174 1.87 -1.91 2.09
C ILE A 174 1.16 -1.86 3.45
N ILE A 175 0.42 -2.94 3.75
CA ILE A 175 -0.19 -3.17 5.05
C ILE A 175 0.74 -4.07 5.84
N GLY A 176 1.37 -3.55 6.89
CA GLY A 176 2.32 -4.29 7.72
C GLY A 176 1.72 -4.70 9.07
N THR A 177 1.92 -5.95 9.49
CA THR A 177 1.62 -6.36 10.87
C THR A 177 2.72 -5.88 11.82
N ARG A 178 2.42 -5.70 13.12
CA ARG A 178 3.39 -5.18 14.11
C ARG A 178 4.67 -5.99 14.22
N ASP A 179 4.62 -7.26 13.89
CA ASP A 179 5.78 -8.16 13.95
C ASP A 179 6.55 -8.26 12.61
N LEU A 180 6.22 -7.42 11.63
CA LEU A 180 6.91 -7.34 10.36
C LEU A 180 8.33 -6.80 10.54
N ASN A 181 9.30 -7.51 9.95
CA ASN A 181 10.65 -7.04 9.69
C ASN A 181 10.84 -6.99 8.18
N LEU A 182 11.04 -5.81 7.63
CA LEU A 182 11.07 -5.57 6.18
C LEU A 182 12.39 -4.93 5.77
N GLY A 183 13.15 -5.62 4.93
CA GLY A 183 14.43 -5.09 4.43
C GLY A 183 14.84 -5.66 3.07
N MET A 184 15.63 -4.90 2.30
CA MET A 184 16.16 -5.36 1.01
C MET A 184 17.16 -6.50 1.16
N GLY A 185 17.82 -6.63 2.30
CA GLY A 185 18.71 -7.73 2.63
C GLY A 185 18.45 -8.24 4.03
N GLY A 186 18.46 -9.56 4.22
CA GLY A 186 18.35 -10.19 5.53
C GLY A 186 19.72 -10.30 6.25
N PRO A 187 19.72 -10.75 7.53
CA PRO A 187 20.93 -10.86 8.35
C PRO A 187 22.10 -11.59 7.67
N ALA A 188 21.84 -12.70 6.98
CA ALA A 188 22.86 -13.47 6.28
C ALA A 188 23.57 -12.69 5.15
N MET A 189 22.85 -11.79 4.47
CA MET A 189 23.44 -10.93 3.43
C MET A 189 24.29 -9.82 4.06
N ILE A 190 23.85 -9.27 5.18
CA ILE A 190 24.59 -8.23 5.92
C ILE A 190 25.89 -8.81 6.45
N GLU A 191 25.86 -9.99 7.08
CA GLU A 191 27.04 -10.71 7.57
C GLU A 191 27.98 -11.10 6.45
N GLY A 192 27.44 -11.67 5.35
CA GLY A 192 28.23 -12.04 4.15
C GLY A 192 28.90 -10.85 3.47
N GLY A 193 28.32 -9.64 3.58
CA GLY A 193 28.91 -8.39 3.12
C GLY A 193 29.90 -7.75 4.08
N GLY A 194 30.18 -8.37 5.24
CA GLY A 194 31.11 -7.83 6.24
C GLY A 194 30.58 -6.60 6.99
N LEU A 195 29.26 -6.37 6.99
CA LEU A 195 28.63 -5.18 7.58
C LEU A 195 28.17 -5.38 9.05
N GLY A 196 28.50 -6.53 9.63
CA GLY A 196 28.15 -6.88 11.01
C GLY A 196 27.21 -8.08 11.09
N VAL A 197 26.93 -8.49 12.33
CA VAL A 197 26.01 -9.61 12.65
C VAL A 197 24.79 -9.06 13.34
N TYR A 198 23.63 -9.28 12.79
CA TYR A 198 22.35 -8.76 13.29
C TYR A 198 21.31 -9.88 13.43
N LYS A 199 20.42 -9.73 14.38
CA LYS A 199 19.21 -10.57 14.46
C LYS A 199 18.20 -10.10 13.43
N PRO A 200 17.31 -10.99 12.94
CA PRO A 200 16.25 -10.59 12.00
C PRO A 200 15.40 -9.43 12.51
N GLU A 201 15.14 -9.37 13.81
CA GLU A 201 14.31 -8.36 14.46
C GLU A 201 14.96 -6.95 14.49
N GLU A 202 16.26 -6.88 14.25
CA GLU A 202 17.01 -5.61 14.18
C GLU A 202 17.02 -5.03 12.75
N VAL A 203 16.64 -5.82 11.75
CA VAL A 203 16.66 -5.40 10.35
C VAL A 203 15.27 -4.97 9.90
N GLY A 204 15.08 -3.66 9.72
CA GLY A 204 13.84 -3.07 9.24
C GLY A 204 12.61 -3.35 10.10
N PRO A 205 12.64 -3.17 11.43
CA PRO A 205 11.46 -3.31 12.27
C PRO A 205 10.41 -2.24 11.95
N THR A 206 9.16 -2.49 12.31
CA THR A 206 8.06 -1.55 12.06
C THR A 206 8.26 -0.19 12.71
N SER A 207 9.01 -0.11 13.82
CA SER A 207 9.40 1.15 14.47
C SER A 207 10.27 2.04 13.59
N VAL A 208 10.90 1.50 12.56
CA VAL A 208 11.68 2.21 11.53
C VAL A 208 10.87 2.36 10.25
N GLN A 209 10.26 1.28 9.77
CA GLN A 209 9.63 1.24 8.44
C GLN A 209 8.25 1.93 8.36
N TYR A 210 7.59 2.15 9.50
CA TYR A 210 6.34 2.89 9.52
C TYR A 210 6.55 4.41 9.55
N PRO A 211 7.38 4.98 10.43
CA PRO A 211 7.62 6.42 10.43
C PRO A 211 8.44 6.94 9.24
N ASN A 212 9.19 6.09 8.52
CA ASN A 212 9.89 6.47 7.30
C ASN A 212 9.05 6.32 6.02
N GLY A 213 7.80 5.85 6.14
CA GLY A 213 6.85 5.78 5.03
C GLY A 213 6.99 4.54 4.13
N VAL A 214 7.76 3.53 4.49
CA VAL A 214 7.79 2.24 3.78
C VAL A 214 6.50 1.47 4.02
N ILE A 215 6.04 1.38 5.27
CA ILE A 215 4.75 0.80 5.62
C ILE A 215 3.68 1.88 5.55
N ASP A 216 2.67 1.68 4.73
CA ASP A 216 1.57 2.63 4.54
C ASP A 216 0.55 2.54 5.68
N ILE A 217 0.20 1.33 6.10
CA ILE A 217 -0.77 1.08 7.18
C ILE A 217 -0.22 0.02 8.11
N LEU A 218 -0.12 0.34 9.40
CA LEU A 218 0.33 -0.59 10.43
C LEU A 218 -0.87 -1.15 11.18
N VAL A 219 -0.93 -2.48 11.29
CA VAL A 219 -2.01 -3.22 11.96
C VAL A 219 -1.45 -4.21 12.98
N ASP A 220 -2.30 -4.70 13.88
CA ASP A 220 -1.83 -5.56 14.96
C ASP A 220 -1.51 -6.99 14.48
N ASN A 221 -2.30 -7.53 13.53
CA ASN A 221 -2.21 -8.91 13.10
C ASN A 221 -2.73 -9.11 11.67
N GLU A 222 -2.69 -10.36 11.18
CA GLU A 222 -3.10 -10.70 9.81
C GLU A 222 -4.62 -10.59 9.60
N ASP A 223 -5.46 -10.76 10.63
CA ASP A 223 -6.91 -10.57 10.50
C ASP A 223 -7.25 -9.10 10.24
N ASP A 224 -6.62 -8.19 11.00
CA ASP A 224 -6.77 -6.75 10.80
C ASP A 224 -6.24 -6.33 9.42
N ALA A 225 -5.12 -6.93 8.98
CA ALA A 225 -4.58 -6.69 7.64
C ALA A 225 -5.58 -7.07 6.54
N ILE A 226 -6.28 -8.17 6.69
CA ILE A 226 -7.32 -8.63 5.76
C ILE A 226 -8.50 -7.63 5.72
N VAL A 227 -8.95 -7.14 6.88
CA VAL A 227 -10.03 -6.14 6.96
C VAL A 227 -9.62 -4.86 6.22
N ILE A 228 -8.40 -4.38 6.46
CA ILE A 228 -7.87 -3.18 5.79
C ILE A 228 -7.68 -3.41 4.29
N ALA A 229 -7.17 -4.58 3.87
CA ALA A 229 -7.01 -4.90 2.46
C ALA A 229 -8.35 -4.92 1.72
N LYS A 230 -9.39 -5.51 2.31
CA LYS A 230 -10.76 -5.47 1.78
C LYS A 230 -11.30 -4.04 1.69
N LYS A 231 -11.09 -3.23 2.74
CA LYS A 231 -11.50 -1.83 2.75
C LYS A 231 -10.76 -1.02 1.68
N TYR A 232 -9.43 -1.16 1.57
CA TYR A 232 -8.64 -0.49 0.52
C TYR A 232 -9.14 -0.87 -0.88
N LEU A 233 -9.29 -2.17 -1.14
CA LEU A 233 -9.74 -2.65 -2.43
C LEU A 233 -11.13 -2.12 -2.80
N SER A 234 -12.02 -1.94 -1.82
CA SER A 234 -13.39 -1.46 -2.05
C SER A 234 -13.45 -0.11 -2.77
N TYR A 235 -12.48 0.79 -2.58
CA TYR A 235 -12.46 2.10 -3.25
C TYR A 235 -12.28 2.00 -4.77
N PHE A 236 -11.77 0.89 -5.26
CA PHE A 236 -11.54 0.61 -6.69
C PHE A 236 -12.65 -0.26 -7.31
N GLN A 237 -13.61 -0.72 -6.50
CA GLN A 237 -14.67 -1.63 -6.93
C GLN A 237 -16.00 -0.93 -7.24
N GLY A 238 -16.07 0.39 -7.06
CA GLY A 238 -17.23 1.19 -7.42
C GLY A 238 -17.94 1.89 -6.25
N ASN A 239 -19.16 2.32 -6.49
CA ASN A 239 -19.97 3.04 -5.50
C ASN A 239 -20.67 2.05 -4.57
N LEU A 240 -20.79 2.42 -3.28
CA LEU A 240 -21.64 1.68 -2.35
C LEU A 240 -23.11 2.01 -2.60
N GLY A 241 -23.98 1.01 -2.48
CA GLY A 241 -25.43 1.17 -2.61
C GLY A 241 -26.10 1.82 -1.39
N SER A 242 -25.42 1.79 -0.23
CA SER A 242 -25.89 2.42 1.02
C SER A 242 -24.72 3.07 1.73
N TRP A 243 -24.97 4.17 2.39
CA TRP A 243 -24.01 4.93 3.19
C TRP A 243 -24.73 5.67 4.31
N GLU A 244 -23.98 6.08 5.32
CA GLU A 244 -24.42 6.96 6.38
C GLU A 244 -23.53 8.20 6.38
N ALA A 245 -24.12 9.37 6.36
CA ALA A 245 -23.40 10.64 6.37
C ALA A 245 -23.48 11.29 7.76
N PRO A 246 -22.45 12.02 8.19
CA PRO A 246 -22.52 12.85 9.39
C PRO A 246 -23.52 13.99 9.20
N GLU A 247 -23.98 14.57 10.33
CA GLU A 247 -24.87 15.73 10.31
C GLU A 247 -24.16 16.94 9.69
N VAL A 248 -24.73 17.51 8.62
CA VAL A 248 -24.13 18.62 7.85
C VAL A 248 -23.90 19.86 8.72
N GLU A 249 -24.73 20.08 9.73
CA GLU A 249 -24.62 21.17 10.69
C GLU A 249 -23.28 21.19 11.43
N ASN A 250 -22.68 20.03 11.67
CA ASN A 250 -21.38 19.92 12.34
C ASN A 250 -20.28 20.68 11.59
N LEU A 251 -20.36 20.75 10.27
CA LEU A 251 -19.41 21.46 9.44
C LEU A 251 -19.31 22.96 9.75
N ARG A 252 -20.33 23.54 10.37
CA ARG A 252 -20.32 24.97 10.77
C ARG A 252 -19.36 25.25 11.93
N TYR A 253 -19.08 24.25 12.74
CA TYR A 253 -18.35 24.39 14.01
C TYR A 253 -17.03 23.65 14.05
N VAL A 254 -16.74 22.81 13.04
CA VAL A 254 -15.56 21.95 13.01
C VAL A 254 -14.25 22.75 12.87
N ILE A 255 -14.30 23.96 12.32
CA ILE A 255 -13.15 24.86 12.25
C ILE A 255 -13.34 25.95 13.29
N PRO A 256 -12.43 26.09 14.28
CA PRO A 256 -12.54 27.11 15.33
C PRO A 256 -12.58 28.53 14.75
N GLU A 257 -13.44 29.39 15.30
CA GLU A 257 -13.51 30.80 14.92
C GLU A 257 -12.22 31.57 15.29
N ASN A 258 -11.62 31.20 16.42
CA ASN A 258 -10.34 31.77 16.84
C ASN A 258 -9.23 31.32 15.89
N ARG A 259 -8.66 32.29 15.17
CA ARG A 259 -7.61 32.07 14.16
C ARG A 259 -6.30 31.53 14.71
N LEU A 260 -6.04 31.66 16.01
CA LEU A 260 -4.84 31.17 16.69
C LEU A 260 -5.03 29.72 17.17
N GLU A 261 -6.26 29.25 17.22
CA GLU A 261 -6.56 27.88 17.62
C GLU A 261 -6.28 26.91 16.48
N VAL A 262 -5.47 25.89 16.75
CA VAL A 262 -5.19 24.79 15.83
C VAL A 262 -6.18 23.66 16.05
N TYR A 263 -6.43 22.87 15.00
CA TYR A 263 -7.32 21.72 15.05
C TYR A 263 -6.73 20.56 14.27
N ASP A 264 -7.19 19.35 14.55
CA ASP A 264 -6.81 18.18 13.74
C ASP A 264 -7.65 18.17 12.47
N ILE A 265 -7.00 18.11 11.32
CA ILE A 265 -7.68 18.03 10.02
C ILE A 265 -8.61 16.81 9.91
N ARG A 266 -8.35 15.75 10.69
CA ARG A 266 -9.17 14.55 10.71
C ARG A 266 -10.60 14.82 11.17
N GLU A 267 -10.81 15.78 12.08
CA GLU A 267 -12.14 16.19 12.51
C GLU A 267 -12.95 16.78 11.35
N VAL A 268 -12.31 17.56 10.47
CA VAL A 268 -12.95 18.09 9.26
C VAL A 268 -13.27 16.96 8.29
N ILE A 269 -12.33 16.04 8.09
CA ILE A 269 -12.46 14.90 7.18
C ILE A 269 -13.62 13.98 7.62
N ASP A 270 -13.70 13.67 8.91
CA ASP A 270 -14.75 12.80 9.47
C ASP A 270 -16.17 13.41 9.36
N ASN A 271 -16.27 14.76 9.29
CA ASN A 271 -17.53 15.45 9.08
C ASN A 271 -17.88 15.70 7.59
N ILE A 272 -16.94 15.43 6.67
CA ILE A 272 -17.20 15.48 5.22
C ILE A 272 -17.48 14.07 4.67
N ALA A 273 -16.74 13.07 5.16
CA ALA A 273 -16.79 11.70 4.66
C ALA A 273 -17.97 10.91 5.22
N ASP A 274 -18.48 9.96 4.46
CA ASP A 274 -19.43 8.97 4.95
C ASP A 274 -18.87 8.25 6.19
N ILE A 275 -19.70 7.99 7.18
CA ILE A 275 -19.30 7.38 8.46
C ILE A 275 -18.58 6.05 8.21
N GLY A 276 -17.39 5.90 8.82
CA GLY A 276 -16.56 4.71 8.68
C GLY A 276 -15.85 4.57 7.35
N SER A 277 -15.99 5.55 6.43
CA SER A 277 -15.36 5.45 5.10
C SER A 277 -13.93 5.96 5.01
N VAL A 278 -13.41 6.64 6.02
CA VAL A 278 -12.05 7.19 5.98
C VAL A 278 -11.01 6.06 6.08
N LEU A 279 -10.04 6.07 5.18
CA LEU A 279 -8.85 5.20 5.22
C LEU A 279 -7.60 6.03 4.97
N GLU A 280 -6.92 6.44 6.05
CA GLU A 280 -5.67 7.19 5.96
C GLU A 280 -4.51 6.30 5.49
N ILE A 281 -3.73 6.80 4.53
CA ILE A 281 -2.53 6.15 3.99
C ILE A 281 -1.29 6.91 4.51
N LYS A 282 -0.28 6.20 5.02
CA LYS A 282 0.97 6.76 5.57
C LYS A 282 0.75 7.69 6.77
N ALA A 283 -0.17 7.33 7.68
CA ALA A 283 -0.42 8.13 8.87
C ALA A 283 0.83 8.32 9.77
N GLY A 284 1.77 7.38 9.74
CA GLY A 284 3.03 7.45 10.49
C GLY A 284 4.10 8.35 9.89
N PHE A 285 3.99 8.66 8.59
CA PHE A 285 4.97 9.42 7.81
C PHE A 285 4.41 10.78 7.40
N ALA A 286 5.25 11.83 7.41
CA ALA A 286 4.89 13.19 6.97
C ALA A 286 3.53 13.63 7.55
N LYS A 287 3.42 13.71 8.85
CA LYS A 287 2.15 13.92 9.59
C LYS A 287 1.48 15.27 9.30
N GLY A 288 2.21 16.24 8.73
CA GLY A 288 1.70 17.52 8.25
C GLY A 288 0.84 17.42 6.99
N MET A 289 0.88 16.27 6.31
CA MET A 289 0.11 15.99 5.11
C MET A 289 -0.74 14.74 5.32
N PHE A 290 -2.06 14.88 5.30
CA PHE A 290 -2.99 13.76 5.23
C PHE A 290 -3.11 13.28 3.78
N THR A 291 -3.08 11.98 3.57
CA THR A 291 -3.47 11.33 2.31
C THR A 291 -4.32 10.13 2.62
N GLY A 292 -5.38 9.90 1.89
CA GLY A 292 -6.25 8.75 2.14
C GLY A 292 -7.45 8.69 1.22
N PHE A 293 -8.19 7.61 1.32
CA PHE A 293 -9.45 7.45 0.62
C PHE A 293 -10.61 7.73 1.58
N ILE A 294 -11.67 8.32 1.02
CA ILE A 294 -12.94 8.55 1.68
C ILE A 294 -14.08 8.17 0.75
N ARG A 295 -15.30 8.18 1.26
CA ARG A 295 -16.50 8.18 0.43
C ARG A 295 -17.37 9.38 0.76
N VAL A 296 -18.04 9.90 -0.26
CA VAL A 296 -19.09 10.91 -0.11
C VAL A 296 -20.30 10.42 -0.88
N LYS A 297 -21.38 10.17 -0.17
CA LYS A 297 -22.62 9.56 -0.71
C LYS A 297 -22.31 8.24 -1.43
N GLY A 298 -21.53 7.37 -0.80
CA GLY A 298 -21.11 6.07 -1.30
C GLY A 298 -20.05 6.10 -2.39
N ARG A 299 -19.66 7.27 -2.92
CA ARG A 299 -18.72 7.43 -4.04
C ARG A 299 -17.29 7.56 -3.53
N PRO A 300 -16.33 6.79 -4.05
CA PRO A 300 -14.94 6.87 -3.62
C PRO A 300 -14.26 8.16 -4.10
N LEU A 301 -13.46 8.75 -3.23
CA LEU A 301 -12.62 9.92 -3.48
C LEU A 301 -11.26 9.71 -2.84
N GLY A 302 -10.19 10.15 -3.52
CA GLY A 302 -8.91 10.40 -2.90
C GLY A 302 -8.96 11.75 -2.18
N LEU A 303 -8.29 11.85 -1.03
CA LEU A 303 -8.24 13.08 -0.25
C LEU A 303 -6.80 13.41 0.12
N ILE A 304 -6.39 14.64 -0.13
CA ILE A 304 -5.16 15.25 0.40
C ILE A 304 -5.53 16.44 1.27
N ALA A 305 -4.84 16.62 2.39
CA ALA A 305 -5.12 17.76 3.28
C ALA A 305 -3.88 18.16 4.09
N ASN A 306 -3.71 19.44 4.33
CA ASN A 306 -2.70 19.93 5.26
C ASN A 306 -3.22 19.75 6.71
N ASN A 307 -2.37 19.25 7.61
CA ASN A 307 -2.71 19.16 9.02
C ASN A 307 -2.04 20.29 9.81
N PRO A 308 -2.82 21.29 10.31
CA PRO A 308 -2.27 22.42 11.02
C PRO A 308 -1.56 22.08 12.34
N LEU A 309 -1.78 20.90 12.91
CA LEU A 309 -1.06 20.45 14.10
C LEU A 309 0.46 20.25 13.87
N PHE A 310 0.87 20.10 12.60
CA PHE A 310 2.26 19.87 12.24
C PHE A 310 2.73 21.00 11.32
N LEU A 311 3.86 21.65 11.66
CA LEU A 311 4.44 22.76 10.91
C LEU A 311 3.42 23.85 10.55
N ALA A 312 2.38 24.03 11.38
CA ALA A 312 1.26 24.94 11.12
C ALA A 312 0.61 24.75 9.72
N GLY A 313 0.69 23.54 9.15
CA GLY A 313 0.19 23.21 7.82
C GLY A 313 1.15 23.53 6.67
N ALA A 314 2.38 23.97 6.95
CA ALA A 314 3.39 24.18 5.91
C ALA A 314 3.80 22.84 5.26
N ILE A 315 4.14 22.90 3.98
CA ILE A 315 4.50 21.72 3.19
C ILE A 315 6.03 21.58 3.18
N ASP A 316 6.52 20.47 3.71
CA ASP A 316 7.92 20.07 3.67
C ASP A 316 8.20 19.05 2.55
N SER A 317 9.44 18.60 2.43
CA SER A 317 9.86 17.62 1.43
C SER A 317 9.07 16.31 1.50
N ASP A 318 8.91 15.78 2.70
CA ASP A 318 8.22 14.51 2.93
C ASP A 318 6.71 14.63 2.66
N GLY A 319 6.08 15.73 3.08
CA GLY A 319 4.68 16.02 2.80
C GLY A 319 4.38 16.18 1.33
N ALA A 320 5.27 16.85 0.60
CA ALA A 320 5.17 17.00 -0.84
C ALA A 320 5.29 15.66 -1.59
N ASP A 321 6.24 14.81 -1.20
CA ASP A 321 6.41 13.47 -1.80
C ASP A 321 5.22 12.56 -1.49
N LYS A 322 4.72 12.58 -0.25
CA LYS A 322 3.54 11.81 0.17
C LYS A 322 2.32 12.18 -0.66
N ALA A 323 2.01 13.48 -0.79
CA ALA A 323 0.89 13.95 -1.59
C ALA A 323 1.07 13.64 -3.08
N SER A 324 2.27 13.86 -3.64
CA SER A 324 2.57 13.59 -5.05
C SER A 324 2.36 12.12 -5.43
N ARG A 325 2.83 11.19 -4.59
CA ARG A 325 2.64 9.76 -4.79
C ARG A 325 1.15 9.40 -4.74
N PHE A 326 0.41 9.97 -3.80
CA PHE A 326 -1.01 9.70 -3.63
C PHE A 326 -1.85 10.25 -4.80
N ILE A 327 -1.56 11.45 -5.29
CA ILE A 327 -2.20 12.02 -6.49
C ILE A 327 -2.01 11.08 -7.71
N LYS A 328 -0.78 10.59 -7.92
CA LYS A 328 -0.51 9.64 -9.00
C LYS A 328 -1.26 8.33 -8.83
N LEU A 329 -1.42 7.84 -7.61
CA LEU A 329 -2.22 6.65 -7.32
C LEU A 329 -3.69 6.87 -7.72
N CYS A 330 -4.27 8.00 -7.36
CA CYS A 330 -5.64 8.35 -7.74
C CYS A 330 -5.79 8.47 -9.27
N GLU A 331 -4.84 9.11 -9.93
CA GLU A 331 -4.79 9.23 -11.40
C GLU A 331 -4.78 7.87 -12.09
N ASN A 332 -3.92 6.94 -11.64
CA ASN A 332 -3.77 5.62 -12.23
C ASN A 332 -5.08 4.81 -12.23
N TYR A 333 -5.94 5.04 -11.23
CA TYR A 333 -7.16 4.25 -11.02
C TYR A 333 -8.45 5.06 -11.18
N ASN A 334 -8.37 6.23 -11.81
CA ASN A 334 -9.51 7.09 -12.09
C ASN A 334 -10.33 7.49 -10.84
N ILE A 335 -9.66 7.74 -9.71
CA ILE A 335 -10.29 8.19 -8.47
C ILE A 335 -10.24 9.73 -8.42
N PRO A 336 -11.39 10.44 -8.40
CA PRO A 336 -11.43 11.88 -8.22
C PRO A 336 -10.78 12.33 -6.90
N ILE A 337 -10.21 13.52 -6.86
CA ILE A 337 -9.42 14.02 -5.73
C ILE A 337 -10.10 15.22 -5.08
N LEU A 338 -10.25 15.16 -3.76
CA LEU A 338 -10.59 16.30 -2.91
C LEU A 338 -9.32 16.80 -2.20
N SER A 339 -9.03 18.08 -2.33
CA SER A 339 -7.95 18.77 -1.62
C SER A 339 -8.52 19.71 -0.58
N LEU A 340 -8.13 19.54 0.69
CA LEU A 340 -8.45 20.45 1.78
C LEU A 340 -7.21 21.28 2.08
N CYS A 341 -7.23 22.53 1.65
CA CYS A 341 -6.10 23.44 1.76
C CYS A 341 -6.12 24.23 3.06
N TYR A 342 -5.10 24.01 3.89
CA TYR A 342 -4.75 24.85 5.03
C TYR A 342 -3.22 24.98 5.10
N THR A 343 -2.64 25.96 4.44
CA THR A 343 -1.18 26.07 4.40
C THR A 343 -0.70 27.52 4.40
N PRO A 344 0.32 27.87 5.21
CA PRO A 344 1.03 29.14 5.10
C PRO A 344 2.01 29.17 3.91
N GLY A 345 2.17 28.06 3.18
CA GLY A 345 3.09 27.93 2.05
C GLY A 345 3.97 26.68 2.15
N MET A 346 4.99 26.61 1.31
CA MET A 346 6.09 25.66 1.47
C MET A 346 6.96 26.06 2.67
N MET A 347 7.62 25.07 3.30
CA MET A 347 8.64 25.35 4.32
C MET A 347 9.75 26.20 3.72
N VAL A 348 10.42 26.98 4.57
CA VAL A 348 11.51 27.87 4.19
C VAL A 348 12.64 27.80 5.21
N GLY A 349 13.87 28.05 4.76
CA GLY A 349 15.04 28.17 5.61
C GLY A 349 16.20 27.28 5.17
N PRO A 350 17.44 27.57 5.58
CA PRO A 350 18.63 26.84 5.14
C PRO A 350 18.57 25.33 5.44
N GLU A 351 18.17 24.98 6.65
CA GLU A 351 18.11 23.57 7.09
C GLU A 351 17.12 22.73 6.29
N ILE A 352 15.97 23.31 5.92
CA ILE A 352 14.98 22.57 5.13
C ILE A 352 15.40 22.43 3.66
N GLU A 353 16.18 23.39 3.14
CA GLU A 353 16.73 23.27 1.78
C GLU A 353 17.75 22.13 1.65
N GLU A 354 18.43 21.74 2.74
CA GLU A 354 19.31 20.56 2.78
C GLU A 354 18.57 19.25 2.48
N THR A 355 17.25 19.21 2.67
CA THR A 355 16.41 18.05 2.32
C THR A 355 16.10 17.96 0.82
N GLY A 356 16.58 18.91 0.01
CA GLY A 356 16.23 18.98 -1.42
C GLY A 356 14.83 19.54 -1.67
N LEU A 357 14.35 20.42 -0.81
CA LEU A 357 12.98 20.94 -0.77
C LEU A 357 12.43 21.33 -2.13
N VAL A 358 13.19 22.12 -2.92
CA VAL A 358 12.76 22.57 -4.26
C VAL A 358 12.37 21.37 -5.14
N ARG A 359 13.18 20.32 -5.15
CA ARG A 359 12.93 19.14 -6.00
C ARG A 359 11.72 18.34 -5.52
N HIS A 360 11.54 18.19 -4.22
CA HIS A 360 10.41 17.48 -3.61
C HIS A 360 9.10 18.25 -3.78
N CYS A 361 9.09 19.55 -3.46
CA CYS A 361 7.91 20.40 -3.63
C CYS A 361 7.48 20.49 -5.10
N CYS A 362 8.41 20.57 -6.05
CA CYS A 362 8.08 20.57 -7.47
C CYS A 362 7.46 19.27 -7.97
N ARG A 363 7.67 18.13 -7.30
CA ARG A 363 6.94 16.89 -7.61
C ARG A 363 5.44 17.04 -7.38
N LEU A 364 5.03 17.79 -6.36
CA LEU A 364 3.62 18.06 -6.10
C LEU A 364 2.99 18.87 -7.23
N PHE A 365 3.69 19.89 -7.75
CA PHE A 365 3.25 20.62 -8.94
C PHE A 365 3.17 19.71 -10.17
N LEU A 366 4.19 18.87 -10.40
CA LEU A 366 4.20 17.96 -11.53
C LEU A 366 3.05 16.94 -11.44
N ALA A 367 2.79 16.40 -10.27
CA ALA A 367 1.68 15.47 -10.08
C ALA A 367 0.33 16.16 -10.31
N GLY A 368 0.11 17.33 -9.71
CA GLY A 368 -1.14 18.06 -9.85
C GLY A 368 -1.41 18.58 -11.26
N ALA A 369 -0.38 19.07 -11.95
CA ALA A 369 -0.53 19.60 -13.31
C ALA A 369 -0.81 18.51 -14.37
N ASN A 370 -0.45 17.26 -14.10
CA ASN A 370 -0.67 16.14 -15.02
C ASN A 370 -1.87 15.26 -14.65
N VAL A 371 -2.64 15.65 -13.63
CA VAL A 371 -3.84 14.92 -13.24
C VAL A 371 -4.97 15.15 -14.26
N THR A 372 -5.61 14.07 -14.69
CA THR A 372 -6.76 14.10 -15.62
C THR A 372 -8.08 13.78 -14.90
N VAL A 373 -8.02 13.15 -13.72
CA VAL A 373 -9.21 12.92 -12.90
C VAL A 373 -9.72 14.25 -12.32
N PRO A 374 -11.04 14.38 -12.06
CA PRO A 374 -11.58 15.58 -11.43
C PRO A 374 -10.88 15.88 -10.10
N MET A 375 -10.37 17.09 -9.96
CA MET A 375 -9.81 17.62 -8.71
C MET A 375 -10.67 18.77 -8.21
N MET A 376 -10.93 18.81 -6.93
CA MET A 376 -11.73 19.81 -6.23
C MET A 376 -10.93 20.33 -5.05
N THR A 377 -10.96 21.65 -4.80
CA THR A 377 -10.20 22.24 -3.69
C THR A 377 -11.11 23.06 -2.79
N ILE A 378 -11.01 22.82 -1.48
CA ILE A 378 -11.66 23.62 -0.45
C ILE A 378 -10.59 24.30 0.40
N VAL A 379 -10.59 25.63 0.40
CA VAL A 379 -9.72 26.44 1.26
C VAL A 379 -10.39 26.54 2.63
N LEU A 380 -9.79 25.95 3.65
CA LEU A 380 -10.36 25.92 5.00
C LEU A 380 -10.05 27.21 5.77
N ARG A 381 -8.78 27.64 5.76
CA ARG A 381 -8.34 28.86 6.45
C ARG A 381 -7.20 29.52 5.66
N LYS A 382 -5.94 29.27 5.97
CA LYS A 382 -4.79 29.83 5.26
C LYS A 382 -4.57 29.15 3.91
N ALA A 383 -4.41 29.91 2.86
CA ALA A 383 -4.00 29.43 1.54
C ALA A 383 -3.03 30.45 0.93
N TYR A 384 -1.74 30.29 1.26
CA TYR A 384 -0.73 31.28 0.90
C TYR A 384 0.29 30.76 -0.11
N GLY A 385 0.60 31.59 -1.08
CA GLY A 385 1.70 31.43 -2.02
C GLY A 385 1.70 30.10 -2.78
N LEU A 386 2.90 29.59 -3.06
CA LEU A 386 3.10 28.37 -3.85
C LEU A 386 2.53 27.11 -3.19
N GLY A 387 2.48 27.06 -1.85
CA GLY A 387 1.89 25.92 -1.14
C GLY A 387 0.40 25.77 -1.45
N ALA A 388 -0.34 26.88 -1.44
CA ALA A 388 -1.75 26.88 -1.80
C ALA A 388 -1.98 26.51 -3.27
N GLN A 389 -1.16 27.03 -4.17
CA GLN A 389 -1.23 26.64 -5.59
C GLN A 389 -0.97 25.16 -5.79
N ALA A 390 0.03 24.58 -5.11
CA ALA A 390 0.34 23.16 -5.20
C ALA A 390 -0.82 22.27 -4.69
N MET A 391 -1.50 22.67 -3.61
CA MET A 391 -2.70 22.00 -3.09
C MET A 391 -3.90 22.13 -4.05
N ALA A 392 -3.88 23.05 -4.98
CA ALA A 392 -4.89 23.27 -6.02
C ALA A 392 -4.42 22.78 -7.42
N GLY A 393 -3.56 21.76 -7.48
CA GLY A 393 -3.09 21.20 -8.75
C GLY A 393 -2.16 22.10 -9.55
N GLY A 394 -1.53 23.09 -8.91
CA GLY A 394 -0.59 24.04 -9.50
C GLY A 394 -1.19 25.42 -9.78
N SER A 395 -2.49 25.57 -9.73
CA SER A 395 -3.21 26.85 -9.93
C SER A 395 -4.64 26.74 -9.40
N PHE A 396 -5.18 27.84 -8.85
CA PHE A 396 -6.61 27.89 -8.49
C PHE A 396 -7.55 27.84 -9.71
N MET A 397 -7.00 27.88 -10.91
CA MET A 397 -7.76 27.69 -12.16
C MET A 397 -7.76 26.24 -12.65
N ALA A 398 -6.93 25.34 -12.05
CA ALA A 398 -6.79 23.98 -12.50
C ALA A 398 -7.91 23.04 -12.00
N PRO A 399 -8.38 23.12 -10.72
CA PRO A 399 -9.45 22.25 -10.22
C PRO A 399 -10.80 22.51 -10.91
N GLN A 400 -11.70 21.53 -10.85
CA GLN A 400 -13.09 21.67 -11.29
C GLN A 400 -13.82 22.81 -10.58
N PHE A 401 -13.49 23.01 -9.31
CA PHE A 401 -13.86 24.17 -8.54
C PHE A 401 -12.87 24.42 -7.39
N VAL A 402 -12.78 25.68 -6.97
CA VAL A 402 -12.13 26.10 -5.74
C VAL A 402 -13.17 26.90 -4.93
N VAL A 403 -13.42 26.46 -3.70
CA VAL A 403 -14.34 27.16 -2.79
C VAL A 403 -13.65 27.49 -1.48
N GLY A 404 -14.04 28.58 -0.85
CA GLY A 404 -13.54 29.00 0.45
C GLY A 404 -14.54 28.67 1.56
N TRP A 405 -14.02 28.13 2.66
CA TRP A 405 -14.75 28.08 3.93
C TRP A 405 -14.98 29.52 4.43
N PRO A 406 -15.97 29.79 5.29
CA PRO A 406 -16.16 31.15 5.83
C PRO A 406 -14.93 31.76 6.52
N THR A 407 -14.02 30.90 6.99
CA THR A 407 -12.75 31.28 7.62
C THR A 407 -11.57 31.38 6.66
N ALA A 408 -11.79 31.22 5.33
CA ALA A 408 -10.72 31.19 4.34
C ALA A 408 -9.98 32.54 4.22
N GLU A 409 -8.65 32.44 4.16
CA GLU A 409 -7.74 33.56 3.92
C GLU A 409 -6.82 33.19 2.76
N ILE A 410 -6.79 33.99 1.71
CA ILE A 410 -6.02 33.75 0.50
C ILE A 410 -5.00 34.88 0.32
N GLY A 411 -3.70 34.51 0.11
CA GLY A 411 -2.62 35.50 -0.06
C GLY A 411 -1.41 35.00 -0.84
#